data_83b45cf22d6e885e662cfbfb4d3bdb55
#
_entry.id   83b45cf22d6e885e662cfbfb4d3bdb55
#
_cell.length_a   1.000
_cell.length_b   1.000
_cell.length_c   1.000
_cell.angle_alpha   90.00
_cell.angle_beta   90.00
_cell.angle_gamma   90.00
#
_symmetry.space_group_name_H-M   'P 1'
#
loop_
_entity.id
_entity.type
_entity.pdbx_description
1 polymer ?
#
loop_
_entity_poly.entity_id
_entity_poly.type
_entity_poly.pdbx_seq_one_letter_code
_entity_poly.pdbx_strand_id
1 'polypeptide(L)' 'MGRNQGSSSTDRNGKTTYRDAQGRNMGSSSTDRNGKTTYRDAQGRIQGTSTTDRHGKTTYRDAQGRIQGTMK' A
#
# COMPACT_ATOMS: atom_id res chain seq x y z
N MET A 1 -11.23 -8.45 -24.76
CA MET A 1 -10.90 -8.26 -24.10
C MET A 1 -11.16 -7.92 -22.80
N GLY A 2 -10.94 -7.23 -22.01
CA GLY A 2 -11.31 -6.87 -20.68
C GLY A 2 -11.13 -7.95 -19.67
N ARG A 3 -10.11 -8.75 -19.81
CA ARG A 3 -9.88 -9.74 -18.82
C ARG A 3 -9.54 -9.08 -17.51
N ASN A 4 -10.24 -9.40 -16.47
CA ASN A 4 -9.97 -8.81 -15.17
C ASN A 4 -8.75 -9.47 -14.56
N GLN A 5 -7.67 -8.70 -14.38
CA GLN A 5 -6.45 -9.23 -13.80
C GLN A 5 -6.37 -9.01 -12.30
N GLY A 6 -7.35 -8.35 -11.76
CA GLY A 6 -7.40 -8.06 -10.35
C GLY A 6 -8.21 -6.82 -10.12
N SER A 7 -8.41 -6.50 -8.87
CA SER A 7 -9.19 -5.32 -8.52
C SER A 7 -8.65 -4.73 -7.24
N SER A 8 -8.98 -3.49 -7.01
CA SER A 8 -8.67 -2.83 -5.75
C SER A 8 -9.91 -2.08 -5.30
N SER A 9 -10.08 -1.97 -4.01
CA SER A 9 -11.16 -1.18 -3.44
C SER A 9 -10.62 -0.39 -2.27
N THR A 10 -11.09 0.84 -2.14
CA THR A 10 -10.64 1.73 -1.08
C THR A 10 -11.86 2.09 -0.22
N ASP A 11 -11.73 1.91 1.09
CA ASP A 11 -12.84 2.26 1.99
C ASP A 11 -12.64 3.69 2.47
N ARG A 12 -13.58 4.17 3.33
CA ARG A 12 -13.57 5.53 3.79
C ARG A 12 -12.42 5.83 4.72
N ASN A 13 -11.78 4.83 5.28
CA ASN A 13 -10.64 5.02 6.17
C ASN A 13 -9.32 5.10 5.43
N GLY A 14 -9.36 5.02 4.09
CA GLY A 14 -8.15 5.08 3.30
C GLY A 14 -7.45 3.75 3.14
N LYS A 15 -8.15 2.65 3.47
CA LYS A 15 -7.58 1.32 3.31
C LYS A 15 -7.93 0.80 1.94
N THR A 16 -6.92 0.38 1.19
CA THR A 16 -7.10 -0.21 -0.13
C THR A 16 -6.77 -1.70 -0.05
N THR A 17 -7.68 -2.51 -0.52
CA THR A 17 -7.47 -3.96 -0.57
C THR A 17 -7.31 -4.38 -2.03
N TYR A 18 -6.28 -5.16 -2.30
CA TYR A 18 -5.99 -5.64 -3.64
C TYR A 18 -6.36 -7.11 -3.75
N ARG A 19 -7.06 -7.47 -4.82
CA ARG A 19 -7.48 -8.85 -5.04
C ARG A 19 -7.07 -9.30 -6.42
N ASP A 20 -6.82 -10.58 -6.58
CA ASP A 20 -6.45 -11.11 -7.89
C ASP A 20 -7.72 -11.38 -8.71
N ALA A 21 -7.54 -11.94 -9.89
CA ALA A 21 -8.65 -12.18 -10.81
C ALA A 21 -9.66 -13.19 -10.25
N GLN A 22 -9.25 -14.03 -9.31
CA GLN A 22 -10.14 -14.99 -8.65
C GLN A 22 -10.76 -14.45 -7.37
N GLY A 23 -10.50 -13.18 -7.05
CA GLY A 23 -11.04 -12.57 -5.86
C GLY A 23 -10.26 -12.83 -4.58
N ARG A 24 -9.09 -13.44 -4.68
CA ARG A 24 -8.29 -13.72 -3.49
C ARG A 24 -7.55 -12.48 -3.06
N ASN A 25 -7.40 -12.32 -1.75
CA ASN A 25 -6.72 -11.16 -1.19
C ASN A 25 -5.22 -11.25 -1.48
N MET A 26 -4.70 -10.28 -2.23
CA MET A 26 -3.29 -10.21 -2.57
C MET A 26 -2.51 -9.31 -1.63
N GLY A 27 -3.19 -8.51 -0.85
CA GLY A 27 -2.55 -7.58 0.05
C GLY A 27 -3.40 -6.35 0.22
N SER A 28 -2.91 -5.43 1.03
CA SER A 28 -3.66 -4.20 1.29
C SER A 28 -2.70 -3.07 1.60
N SER A 29 -3.20 -1.85 1.49
CA SER A 29 -2.47 -0.67 1.91
C SER A 29 -3.44 0.24 2.64
N SER A 30 -2.94 0.99 3.58
CA SER A 30 -3.74 1.98 4.27
C SER A 30 -2.93 3.25 4.44
N THR A 31 -3.60 4.38 4.25
CA THR A 31 -2.96 5.69 4.36
C THR A 31 -3.60 6.44 5.52
N ASP A 32 -2.79 6.97 6.43
CA ASP A 32 -3.34 7.74 7.54
C ASP A 32 -3.33 9.22 7.18
N ARG A 33 -3.77 10.06 8.13
CA ARG A 33 -3.88 11.50 7.92
C ARG A 33 -2.55 12.16 7.78
N ASN A 34 -1.49 11.54 8.25
CA ASN A 34 -0.16 12.11 8.19
C ASN A 34 0.54 11.81 6.88
N GLY A 35 -0.14 11.11 5.97
CA GLY A 35 0.46 10.77 4.69
C GLY A 35 1.30 9.50 4.72
N LYS A 36 1.17 8.71 5.78
CA LYS A 36 1.91 7.46 5.87
C LYS A 36 1.05 6.33 5.33
N THR A 37 1.60 5.58 4.39
CA THR A 37 0.93 4.43 3.82
C THR A 37 1.63 3.17 4.27
N THR A 38 0.87 2.22 4.79
CA THR A 38 1.39 0.93 5.22
C THR A 38 0.92 -0.14 4.25
N TYR A 39 1.86 -0.94 3.74
CA TYR A 39 1.57 -2.01 2.80
C TYR A 39 1.66 -3.35 3.53
N ARG A 40 0.65 -4.19 3.32
CA ARG A 40 0.59 -5.51 3.96
C ARG A 40 0.41 -6.58 2.91
N ASP A 41 0.90 -7.78 3.20
CA ASP A 41 0.75 -8.90 2.29
C ASP A 41 -0.62 -9.57 2.49
N ALA A 42 -0.83 -10.68 1.78
CA ALA A 42 -2.10 -11.39 1.84
C ALA A 42 -2.40 -11.96 3.21
N GLN A 43 -1.38 -12.19 4.03
CA GLN A 43 -1.56 -12.68 5.40
C GLN A 43 -1.67 -11.57 6.43
N GLY A 44 -1.64 -10.32 5.98
CA GLY A 44 -1.75 -9.17 6.87
C GLY A 44 -0.44 -8.69 7.48
N ARG A 45 0.68 -9.25 7.07
CA ARG A 45 1.98 -8.84 7.60
C ARG A 45 2.47 -7.60 6.89
N ILE A 46 3.12 -6.71 7.63
CA ILE A 46 3.62 -5.48 7.05
C ILE A 46 4.79 -5.77 6.14
N GLN A 47 4.69 -5.35 4.88
CA GLN A 47 5.76 -5.51 3.90
C GLN A 47 6.60 -4.26 3.76
N GLY A 48 6.04 -3.12 4.11
CA GLY A 48 6.76 -1.87 3.99
C GLY A 48 5.85 -0.71 4.23
N THR A 49 6.42 0.48 4.19
CA THR A 49 5.66 1.71 4.38
C THR A 49 6.21 2.79 3.48
N SER A 50 5.39 3.79 3.21
CA SER A 50 5.85 5.00 2.55
C SER A 50 5.29 6.20 3.28
N THR A 51 6.06 7.27 3.32
CA THR A 51 5.60 8.53 3.91
C THR A 51 5.89 9.65 2.95
N THR A 52 4.94 10.56 2.81
CA THR A 52 5.11 11.74 1.98
C THR A 52 5.06 12.96 2.88
N ASP A 53 6.08 13.81 2.85
CA ASP A 53 6.11 15.00 3.69
C ASP A 53 5.46 16.16 2.94
N ARG A 54 5.44 17.34 3.59
CA ARG A 54 4.80 18.53 3.02
C ARG A 54 5.51 19.03 1.79
N HIS A 55 6.76 18.66 1.61
CA HIS A 55 7.54 19.08 0.45
C HIS A 55 7.35 18.15 -0.74
N GLY A 56 6.51 17.11 -0.59
CA GLY A 56 6.26 16.15 -1.65
C GLY A 56 7.28 15.05 -1.75
N LYS A 57 8.17 14.95 -0.76
CA LYS A 57 9.17 13.88 -0.77
C LYS A 57 8.58 12.62 -0.19
N THR A 58 8.69 11.53 -0.91
CA THR A 58 8.19 10.23 -0.46
C THR A 58 9.36 9.34 -0.09
N THR A 59 9.31 8.76 1.10
CA THR A 59 10.32 7.84 1.59
C THR A 59 9.71 6.46 1.73
N TYR A 60 10.36 5.45 1.16
CA TYR A 60 9.90 4.06 1.23
C TYR A 60 10.78 3.29 2.19
N ARG A 61 10.15 2.51 3.07
CA ARG A 61 10.85 1.70 4.04
C ARG A 61 10.40 0.25 3.91
N ASP A 62 11.28 -0.68 4.28
CA ASP A 62 10.92 -2.09 4.26
C ASP A 62 10.22 -2.48 5.54
N ALA A 63 9.95 -3.77 5.70
CA ALA A 63 9.21 -4.28 6.86
C ALA A 63 9.95 -4.06 8.17
N GLN A 64 11.26 -3.92 8.13
CA GLN A 64 12.05 -3.65 9.32
C GLN A 64 12.27 -2.16 9.59
N GLY A 65 11.70 -1.30 8.75
CA GLY A 65 11.84 0.13 8.91
C GLY A 65 13.04 0.74 8.25
N ARG A 66 13.79 -0.03 7.48
CA ARG A 66 14.98 0.50 6.79
C ARG A 66 14.56 1.23 5.52
N ILE A 67 15.22 2.34 5.24
CA ILE A 67 14.90 3.13 4.07
C ILE A 67 15.36 2.39 2.81
N GLN A 68 14.41 2.16 1.89
CA GLN A 68 14.72 1.50 0.65
C GLN A 68 14.90 2.48 -0.49
N GLY A 69 14.33 3.65 -0.42
CA GLY A 69 14.47 4.64 -1.45
C GLY A 69 13.62 5.84 -1.16
N THR A 70 13.83 6.88 -1.93
CA THR A 70 13.05 8.11 -1.82
C THR A 70 12.73 8.62 -3.20
N MET A 71 11.66 9.41 -3.27
CA MET A 71 11.24 10.02 -4.51
C MET A 71 10.77 11.44 -4.22
N LYS A 72 11.15 12.37 -5.04
CA LYS A 72 10.71 13.75 -4.90
C LYS A 72 9.59 14.07 -5.82
#